data_401cd75b1ea66ba782748c90e5c145ec
#
_entry.id   401cd75b1ea66ba782748c90e5c145ec
#
_cell.length_a   1.000
_cell.length_b   1.000
_cell.length_c   1.000
_cell.angle_alpha   90.00
_cell.angle_beta   90.00
_cell.angle_gamma   90.00
#
_symmetry.space_group_name_H-M   'P 1'
#
loop_
_entity.id
_entity.type
_entity.pdbx_description
1 polymer ?
#
loop_
_entity_poly.entity_id
_entity_poly.type
_entity_poly.pdbx_seq_one_letter_code
_entity_poly.pdbx_strand_id
1 'polypeptide(L)'
;MFLEKRNGGTGMLEYEIEIGKEERDALLEIALNSKEYRKKRKVEAIKFSIMIVACILIIIWRVTNSDTRLVVLCSLLAAYSLFMICGGSKLMQKTVLKKSVTAMDKELKSGYRKYTFSEDGILLKSEVSEGNTAWTLYKDWEIYGNYICIRNLSNENVLVKQDKLSAEERTWLIDLLTRHLGKAVNEK
;
A
#
# COMPACT_ATOMS: atom_id res chain seq x y z
N MET A 1 -23.81 -14.15 -22.57
CA MET A 1 -23.87 -15.59 -22.20
C MET A 1 -23.37 -15.66 -20.77
N PHE A 2 -24.29 -15.71 -19.82
CA PHE A 2 -23.99 -15.66 -18.39
C PHE A 2 -23.44 -17.03 -17.96
N LEU A 3 -22.20 -17.06 -17.52
CA LEU A 3 -21.64 -18.26 -16.88
C LEU A 3 -22.25 -18.40 -15.49
N GLU A 4 -22.98 -19.45 -15.35
CA GLU A 4 -23.67 -19.93 -14.16
C GLU A 4 -22.67 -20.12 -13.01
N LYS A 5 -22.84 -19.33 -11.96
CA LYS A 5 -22.04 -19.36 -10.75
C LYS A 5 -22.37 -20.64 -9.98
N ARG A 6 -21.52 -21.66 -10.04
CA ARG A 6 -21.67 -22.87 -9.23
C ARG A 6 -21.35 -22.57 -7.77
N ASN A 7 -22.38 -22.27 -6.99
CA ASN A 7 -22.36 -22.42 -5.55
C ASN A 7 -22.58 -23.90 -5.22
N GLY A 8 -21.51 -24.62 -4.95
CA GLY A 8 -21.57 -26.01 -4.49
C GLY A 8 -20.57 -26.21 -3.37
N GLY A 9 -21.03 -26.39 -2.16
CA GLY A 9 -20.60 -27.17 -1.01
C GLY A 9 -19.15 -27.56 -0.75
N THR A 10 -18.19 -26.96 -1.39
CA THR A 10 -16.77 -27.10 -1.06
C THR A 10 -16.31 -25.75 -0.55
N GLY A 11 -15.78 -25.65 0.66
CA GLY A 11 -15.35 -24.42 1.34
C GLY A 11 -14.29 -23.61 0.58
N MET A 12 -14.59 -23.23 -0.66
CA MET A 12 -13.74 -22.51 -1.59
C MET A 12 -14.51 -21.35 -2.22
N LEU A 13 -13.89 -20.19 -2.30
CA LEU A 13 -14.40 -19.01 -2.98
C LEU A 13 -13.53 -18.69 -4.20
N GLU A 14 -14.12 -18.70 -5.38
CA GLU A 14 -13.47 -18.24 -6.60
C GLU A 14 -13.79 -16.75 -6.84
N TYR A 15 -12.76 -15.97 -7.09
CA TYR A 15 -12.87 -14.53 -7.33
C TYR A 15 -12.01 -14.09 -8.50
N GLU A 16 -12.57 -13.32 -9.41
CA GLU A 16 -11.89 -12.82 -10.60
C GLU A 16 -11.85 -11.30 -10.58
N ILE A 17 -10.68 -10.75 -10.85
CA ILE A 17 -10.45 -9.32 -10.94
C ILE A 17 -9.54 -8.98 -12.11
N GLU A 18 -9.86 -7.90 -12.79
CA GLU A 18 -8.96 -7.24 -13.72
C GLU A 18 -8.35 -6.03 -13.01
N ILE A 19 -7.02 -6.01 -12.90
CA ILE A 19 -6.29 -4.92 -12.26
C ILE A 19 -6.18 -3.76 -13.24
N GLY A 20 -7.19 -2.92 -13.24
CA GLY A 20 -7.26 -1.69 -14.01
C GLY A 20 -6.59 -0.50 -13.31
N LYS A 21 -6.87 0.70 -13.80
CA LYS A 21 -6.33 1.94 -13.22
C LYS A 21 -6.83 2.19 -11.81
N GLU A 22 -8.11 1.92 -11.55
CA GLU A 22 -8.75 2.12 -10.24
C GLU A 22 -8.11 1.23 -9.17
N GLU A 23 -7.93 -0.06 -9.48
CA GLU A 23 -7.33 -1.04 -8.57
C GLU A 23 -5.86 -0.71 -8.27
N ARG A 24 -5.12 -0.21 -9.28
CA ARG A 24 -3.73 0.25 -9.10
C ARG A 24 -3.64 1.47 -8.21
N ASP A 25 -4.52 2.44 -8.40
CA ASP A 25 -4.58 3.64 -7.55
C ASP A 25 -4.96 3.26 -6.11
N ALA A 26 -5.88 2.29 -5.92
CA ALA A 26 -6.22 1.75 -4.61
C ALA A 26 -5.03 1.04 -3.95
N LEU A 27 -4.33 0.14 -4.67
CA LEU A 27 -3.12 -0.53 -4.17
C LEU A 27 -2.03 0.47 -3.77
N LEU A 28 -1.85 1.52 -4.57
CA LEU A 28 -0.89 2.58 -4.30
C LEU A 28 -1.24 3.37 -3.03
N GLU A 29 -2.51 3.68 -2.82
CA GLU A 29 -2.96 4.34 -1.60
C GLU A 29 -2.86 3.45 -0.36
N ILE A 30 -3.22 2.17 -0.47
CA ILE A 30 -3.07 1.17 0.59
C ILE A 30 -1.58 1.09 0.99
N ALA A 31 -0.68 0.94 0.00
CA ALA A 31 0.75 0.89 0.25
C ALA A 31 1.26 2.16 0.96
N LEU A 32 0.88 3.35 0.46
CA LEU A 32 1.26 4.63 1.07
C LEU A 32 0.75 4.80 2.50
N ASN A 33 -0.39 4.21 2.84
CA ASN A 33 -0.99 4.26 4.17
C ASN A 33 -0.52 3.12 5.09
N SER A 34 0.32 2.20 4.61
CA SER A 34 0.86 1.11 5.41
C SER A 34 1.69 1.62 6.59
N LYS A 35 1.78 0.80 7.65
CA LYS A 35 2.55 1.14 8.87
C LYS A 35 4.01 1.47 8.55
N GLU A 36 4.60 0.80 7.57
CA GLU A 36 6.00 0.99 7.16
C GLU A 36 6.23 2.36 6.53
N TYR A 37 5.39 2.76 5.56
CA TYR A 37 5.50 4.09 4.94
C TYR A 37 5.17 5.20 5.91
N ARG A 38 4.19 5.01 6.82
CA ARG A 38 3.91 5.97 7.90
C ARG A 38 5.08 6.12 8.85
N LYS A 39 5.75 5.00 9.23
CA LYS A 39 6.95 5.04 10.08
C LYS A 39 8.09 5.77 9.38
N LYS A 40 8.35 5.48 8.11
CA LYS A 40 9.36 6.19 7.30
C LYS A 40 9.10 7.70 7.29
N ARG A 41 7.86 8.13 7.01
CA ARG A 41 7.50 9.57 7.04
C ARG A 41 7.71 10.22 8.40
N LYS A 42 7.39 9.53 9.50
CA LYS A 42 7.66 10.06 10.85
C LYS A 42 9.15 10.26 11.09
N VAL A 43 9.98 9.29 10.70
CA VAL A 43 11.44 9.38 10.84
C VAL A 43 11.99 10.52 9.97
N GLU A 44 11.53 10.65 8.72
CA GLU A 44 11.91 11.76 7.83
C GLU A 44 11.48 13.11 8.42
N ALA A 45 10.25 13.24 8.94
CA ALA A 45 9.80 14.46 9.57
C ALA A 45 10.68 14.87 10.76
N ILE A 46 11.11 13.91 11.59
CA ILE A 46 12.03 14.19 12.71
C ILE A 46 13.37 14.72 12.18
N LYS A 47 13.94 14.07 11.13
CA LYS A 47 15.21 14.50 10.52
C LYS A 47 15.12 15.93 9.97
N PHE A 48 14.04 16.24 9.24
CA PHE A 48 13.82 17.57 8.69
C PHE A 48 13.56 18.61 9.80
N SER A 49 12.90 18.26 10.90
CA SER A 49 12.72 19.14 12.06
C SER A 49 14.05 19.49 12.70
N ILE A 50 14.94 18.52 12.88
CA ILE A 50 16.30 18.75 13.41
C ILE A 50 17.06 19.68 12.46
N MET A 51 16.94 19.47 11.13
CA MET A 51 17.61 20.33 10.13
C MET A 51 17.10 21.77 10.19
N ILE A 52 15.79 21.99 10.37
CA ILE A 52 15.24 23.35 10.55
C ILE A 52 15.85 24.03 11.77
N VAL A 53 15.91 23.35 12.92
CA VAL A 53 16.51 23.90 14.14
C VAL A 53 17.97 24.26 13.90
N ALA A 54 18.76 23.39 13.27
CA ALA A 54 20.15 23.64 12.92
C ALA A 54 20.29 24.87 12.02
N CYS A 55 19.46 24.98 10.97
CA CYS A 55 19.45 26.14 10.08
C CYS A 55 19.13 27.44 10.83
N ILE A 56 18.16 27.44 11.73
CA ILE A 56 17.80 28.60 12.55
C ILE A 56 18.99 29.04 13.41
N LEU A 57 19.65 28.10 14.09
CA LEU A 57 20.82 28.40 14.92
C LEU A 57 21.97 29.00 14.11
N ILE A 58 22.23 28.45 12.91
CA ILE A 58 23.27 28.98 12.00
C ILE A 58 22.89 30.39 11.52
N ILE A 59 21.62 30.62 11.18
CA ILE A 59 21.15 31.94 10.74
C ILE A 59 21.37 32.97 11.85
N ILE A 60 20.94 32.67 13.10
CA ILE A 60 21.12 33.56 14.26
C ILE A 60 22.60 33.89 14.45
N TRP A 61 23.47 32.86 14.41
CA TRP A 61 24.91 33.06 14.61
C TRP A 61 25.57 33.90 13.47
N ARG A 62 25.13 33.70 12.21
CA ARG A 62 25.73 34.35 11.02
C ARG A 62 25.18 35.72 10.73
N VAL A 63 23.96 36.06 11.12
CA VAL A 63 23.45 37.43 11.05
C VAL A 63 24.37 38.40 11.81
N THR A 64 24.94 37.93 12.94
CA THR A 64 25.90 38.70 13.74
C THR A 64 27.24 38.95 12.99
N ASN A 65 27.61 38.07 12.03
CA ASN A 65 28.88 38.13 11.29
C ASN A 65 28.77 38.56 9.82
N SER A 66 27.61 39.11 9.41
CA SER A 66 27.34 39.68 8.08
C SER A 66 27.58 38.77 6.87
N ASP A 67 27.51 37.44 7.03
CA ASP A 67 27.66 36.48 5.93
C ASP A 67 26.31 36.13 5.28
N THR A 68 25.88 36.98 4.34
CA THR A 68 24.60 36.88 3.64
C THR A 68 24.42 35.58 2.83
N ARG A 69 25.51 35.03 2.25
CA ARG A 69 25.42 33.83 1.39
C ARG A 69 24.94 32.60 2.18
N LEU A 70 25.46 32.42 3.37
CA LEU A 70 25.15 31.29 4.23
C LEU A 70 23.74 31.39 4.81
N VAL A 71 23.29 32.61 5.10
CA VAL A 71 21.92 32.89 5.54
C VAL A 71 20.91 32.51 4.44
N VAL A 72 21.17 32.88 3.18
CA VAL A 72 20.30 32.53 2.05
C VAL A 72 20.24 31.00 1.87
N LEU A 73 21.38 30.30 1.92
CA LEU A 73 21.44 28.86 1.78
C LEU A 73 20.64 28.15 2.89
N CYS A 74 20.83 28.56 4.14
CA CYS A 74 20.10 27.98 5.28
C CYS A 74 18.59 28.26 5.19
N SER A 75 18.20 29.44 4.70
CA SER A 75 16.78 29.78 4.48
C SER A 75 16.13 28.87 3.43
N LEU A 76 16.82 28.59 2.32
CA LEU A 76 16.35 27.68 1.28
C LEU A 76 16.24 26.23 1.82
N LEU A 77 17.22 25.76 2.59
CA LEU A 77 17.19 24.45 3.23
C LEU A 77 16.04 24.33 4.25
N ALA A 78 15.80 25.38 5.04
CA ALA A 78 14.70 25.40 5.98
C ALA A 78 13.33 25.37 5.25
N ALA A 79 13.16 26.14 4.18
CA ALA A 79 11.96 26.13 3.34
C ALA A 79 11.72 24.75 2.69
N TYR A 80 12.77 24.10 2.16
CA TYR A 80 12.70 22.76 1.62
C TYR A 80 12.30 21.75 2.70
N SER A 81 12.89 21.83 3.89
CA SER A 81 12.58 20.94 5.02
C SER A 81 11.14 21.10 5.48
N LEU A 82 10.63 22.33 5.52
CA LEU A 82 9.24 22.62 5.84
C LEU A 82 8.30 22.01 4.79
N PHE A 83 8.59 22.16 3.50
CA PHE A 83 7.84 21.52 2.42
C PHE A 83 7.79 20.01 2.59
N MET A 84 8.91 19.37 2.92
CA MET A 84 8.98 17.89 3.13
C MET A 84 8.13 17.45 4.32
N ILE A 85 8.08 18.21 5.41
CA ILE A 85 7.23 17.94 6.57
C ILE A 85 5.75 18.12 6.23
N CYS A 86 5.39 19.19 5.50
CA CYS A 86 4.01 19.52 5.16
C CYS A 86 3.36 18.60 4.12
N GLY A 87 4.06 17.57 3.62
CA GLY A 87 3.48 16.59 2.71
C GLY A 87 4.38 16.22 1.53
N GLY A 88 5.49 16.91 1.32
CA GLY A 88 6.46 16.62 0.26
C GLY A 88 6.96 15.19 0.32
N SER A 89 7.22 14.63 1.51
CA SER A 89 7.59 13.24 1.70
C SER A 89 6.52 12.26 1.15
N LYS A 90 5.24 12.54 1.37
CA LYS A 90 4.14 11.71 0.83
C LYS A 90 4.09 11.79 -0.70
N LEU A 91 4.26 12.99 -1.24
CA LEU A 91 4.26 13.21 -2.69
C LEU A 91 5.43 12.48 -3.38
N MET A 92 6.64 12.58 -2.82
CA MET A 92 7.81 11.86 -3.32
C MET A 92 7.62 10.33 -3.26
N GLN A 93 7.14 9.80 -2.13
CA GLN A 93 6.84 8.38 -1.99
C GLN A 93 5.81 7.92 -3.02
N LYS A 94 4.75 8.72 -3.24
CA LYS A 94 3.73 8.44 -4.27
C LYS A 94 4.34 8.38 -5.67
N THR A 95 5.22 9.30 -6.00
CA THR A 95 5.87 9.35 -7.32
C THR A 95 6.79 8.15 -7.55
N VAL A 96 7.60 7.80 -6.55
CA VAL A 96 8.51 6.63 -6.62
C VAL A 96 7.70 5.34 -6.74
N LEU A 97 6.69 5.16 -5.90
CA LEU A 97 5.86 3.96 -5.92
C LEU A 97 5.08 3.82 -7.23
N LYS A 98 4.54 4.93 -7.76
CA LYS A 98 3.88 4.94 -9.06
C LYS A 98 4.81 4.50 -10.20
N LYS A 99 6.07 4.95 -10.19
CA LYS A 99 7.07 4.51 -11.18
C LYS A 99 7.35 3.02 -11.08
N SER A 100 7.47 2.47 -9.86
CA SER A 100 7.68 1.03 -9.64
C SER A 100 6.49 0.21 -10.13
N VAL A 101 5.26 0.62 -9.81
CA VAL A 101 4.03 -0.06 -10.28
C VAL A 101 3.96 -0.02 -11.80
N THR A 102 4.23 1.14 -12.44
CA THR A 102 4.21 1.26 -13.91
C THR A 102 5.30 0.42 -14.59
N ALA A 103 6.46 0.23 -13.94
CA ALA A 103 7.51 -0.64 -14.47
C ALA A 103 7.08 -2.12 -14.43
N MET A 104 6.48 -2.57 -13.32
CA MET A 104 5.92 -3.93 -13.21
C MET A 104 4.79 -4.20 -14.22
N ASP A 105 3.96 -3.19 -14.52
CA ASP A 105 2.86 -3.32 -15.50
C ASP A 105 3.35 -3.60 -16.93
N LYS A 106 4.53 -3.11 -17.30
CA LYS A 106 5.11 -3.37 -18.63
C LYS A 106 5.54 -4.83 -18.81
N GLU A 107 5.84 -5.52 -17.72
CA GLU A 107 6.21 -6.93 -17.70
C GLU A 107 4.99 -7.85 -17.63
N LEU A 108 3.89 -7.40 -17.03
CA LEU A 108 2.63 -8.13 -16.87
C LEU A 108 1.69 -7.79 -18.04
N LYS A 109 1.58 -8.67 -19.02
CA LYS A 109 0.79 -8.46 -20.25
C LYS A 109 -0.71 -8.30 -20.05
N SER A 110 -1.29 -8.80 -18.95
CA SER A 110 -2.70 -8.59 -18.60
C SER A 110 -2.88 -8.32 -17.12
N GLY A 111 -3.90 -7.52 -16.79
CA GLY A 111 -4.33 -7.29 -15.43
C GLY A 111 -5.24 -8.39 -14.86
N TYR A 112 -5.59 -9.42 -15.64
CA TYR A 112 -6.51 -10.46 -15.23
C TYR A 112 -5.88 -11.39 -14.20
N ARG A 113 -6.61 -11.62 -13.10
CA ARG A 113 -6.23 -12.52 -12.02
C ARG A 113 -7.45 -13.26 -11.50
N LYS A 114 -7.32 -14.57 -11.35
CA LYS A 114 -8.29 -15.42 -10.67
C LYS A 114 -7.69 -15.90 -9.37
N TYR A 115 -8.39 -15.66 -8.27
CA TYR A 115 -8.04 -16.13 -6.95
C TYR A 115 -9.01 -17.22 -6.52
N THR A 116 -8.50 -18.30 -5.95
CA THR A 116 -9.31 -19.29 -5.27
C THR A 116 -8.88 -19.33 -3.81
N PHE A 117 -9.79 -18.92 -2.92
CA PHE A 117 -9.59 -18.92 -1.48
C PHE A 117 -10.06 -20.25 -0.92
N SER A 118 -9.24 -20.91 -0.09
CA SER A 118 -9.52 -22.18 0.55
C SER A 118 -8.97 -22.21 1.97
N GLU A 119 -9.24 -23.27 2.73
CA GLU A 119 -8.63 -23.48 4.06
C GLU A 119 -7.10 -23.61 3.99
N ASP A 120 -6.54 -24.09 2.88
CA ASP A 120 -5.10 -24.33 2.73
C ASP A 120 -4.33 -23.07 2.31
N GLY A 121 -5.00 -22.06 1.71
CA GLY A 121 -4.37 -20.86 1.22
C GLY A 121 -5.09 -20.19 0.07
N ILE A 122 -4.34 -19.41 -0.70
CA ILE A 122 -4.83 -18.68 -1.88
C ILE A 122 -4.11 -19.19 -3.12
N LEU A 123 -4.87 -19.77 -4.04
CA LEU A 123 -4.40 -20.10 -5.39
C LEU A 123 -4.58 -18.87 -6.28
N LEU A 124 -3.49 -18.37 -6.83
CA LEU A 124 -3.49 -17.32 -7.84
C LEU A 124 -3.28 -17.94 -9.22
N LYS A 125 -4.17 -17.64 -10.13
CA LYS A 125 -4.03 -17.96 -11.54
C LYS A 125 -4.10 -16.69 -12.38
N SER A 126 -3.07 -16.45 -13.19
CA SER A 126 -2.99 -15.39 -14.16
C SER A 126 -2.74 -15.98 -15.56
N GLU A 127 -2.69 -15.14 -16.60
CA GLU A 127 -2.38 -15.62 -17.95
C GLU A 127 -0.95 -16.20 -18.09
N VAL A 128 -0.03 -15.82 -17.19
CA VAL A 128 1.39 -16.15 -17.31
C VAL A 128 1.91 -17.01 -16.17
N SER A 129 1.14 -17.17 -15.10
CA SER A 129 1.57 -17.92 -13.91
C SER A 129 0.40 -18.49 -13.14
N GLU A 130 0.65 -19.62 -12.48
CA GLU A 130 -0.24 -20.22 -11.49
C GLU A 130 0.60 -20.54 -10.26
N GLY A 131 0.12 -20.19 -9.08
CA GLY A 131 0.84 -20.42 -7.83
C GLY A 131 -0.11 -20.53 -6.65
N ASN A 132 0.15 -21.51 -5.79
CA ASN A 132 -0.56 -21.69 -4.52
C ASN A 132 0.29 -21.12 -3.38
N THR A 133 -0.30 -20.29 -2.54
CA THR A 133 0.37 -19.63 -1.42
C THR A 133 -0.36 -19.97 -0.12
N ALA A 134 0.30 -20.69 0.78
CA ALA A 134 -0.25 -21.06 2.08
C ALA A 134 -0.47 -19.82 2.97
N TRP A 135 -1.44 -19.90 3.89
CA TRP A 135 -1.77 -18.81 4.82
C TRP A 135 -0.59 -18.33 5.67
N THR A 136 0.35 -19.19 5.98
CA THR A 136 1.58 -18.87 6.74
C THR A 136 2.48 -17.83 6.05
N LEU A 137 2.33 -17.63 4.74
CA LEU A 137 3.06 -16.63 3.97
C LEU A 137 2.32 -15.29 3.88
N TYR A 138 1.13 -15.19 4.45
CA TYR A 138 0.39 -13.92 4.58
C TYR A 138 0.60 -13.34 5.97
N LYS A 139 0.73 -12.02 6.02
CA LYS A 139 1.07 -11.28 7.24
C LYS A 139 -0.16 -10.77 7.97
N ASP A 140 -1.04 -10.13 7.24
CA ASP A 140 -2.24 -9.48 7.76
C ASP A 140 -3.19 -9.09 6.62
N TRP A 141 -4.35 -8.56 6.99
CA TRP A 141 -5.32 -8.04 6.05
C TRP A 141 -6.00 -6.78 6.60
N GLU A 142 -6.54 -5.97 5.69
CA GLU A 142 -7.29 -4.76 6.06
C GLU A 142 -8.41 -4.46 5.07
N ILE A 143 -9.42 -3.74 5.53
CA ILE A 143 -10.48 -3.18 4.68
C ILE A 143 -10.11 -1.74 4.35
N TYR A 144 -10.05 -1.41 3.07
CA TYR A 144 -9.77 -0.08 2.58
C TYR A 144 -10.85 0.34 1.56
N GLY A 145 -11.78 1.21 2.00
CA GLY A 145 -12.93 1.58 1.18
C GLY A 145 -13.73 0.36 0.73
N ASN A 146 -13.84 0.16 -0.57
CA ASN A 146 -14.54 -0.98 -1.17
C ASN A 146 -13.65 -2.22 -1.37
N TYR A 147 -12.42 -2.22 -0.85
CA TYR A 147 -11.46 -3.30 -1.08
C TYR A 147 -11.09 -4.02 0.22
N ILE A 148 -10.96 -5.35 0.14
CA ILE A 148 -10.24 -6.17 1.12
C ILE A 148 -8.83 -6.37 0.56
N CYS A 149 -7.83 -5.94 1.30
CA CYS A 149 -6.43 -6.09 0.94
C CYS A 149 -5.75 -7.10 1.86
N ILE A 150 -5.22 -8.18 1.29
CA ILE A 150 -4.50 -9.23 2.00
C ILE A 150 -3.02 -9.12 1.64
N ARG A 151 -2.14 -8.96 2.63
CA ARG A 151 -0.72 -8.73 2.43
C ARG A 151 0.09 -9.99 2.70
N ASN A 152 0.93 -10.37 1.74
CA ASN A 152 1.90 -11.43 1.96
C ASN A 152 3.24 -10.88 2.51
N LEU A 153 4.12 -11.78 2.91
CA LEU A 153 5.45 -11.45 3.43
C LEU A 153 6.38 -10.88 2.35
N SER A 154 6.11 -11.14 1.07
CA SER A 154 6.86 -10.63 -0.09
C SER A 154 6.37 -9.27 -0.59
N ASN A 155 5.42 -8.63 0.13
CA ASN A 155 4.75 -7.38 -0.27
C ASN A 155 3.89 -7.48 -1.54
N GLU A 156 3.54 -8.67 -1.97
CA GLU A 156 2.50 -8.86 -2.97
C GLU A 156 1.14 -8.78 -2.29
N ASN A 157 0.26 -7.94 -2.82
CA ASN A 157 -1.05 -7.74 -2.24
C ASN A 157 -2.12 -8.43 -3.08
N VAL A 158 -2.97 -9.21 -2.41
CA VAL A 158 -4.22 -9.71 -2.99
C VAL A 158 -5.29 -8.67 -2.73
N LEU A 159 -5.95 -8.23 -3.80
CA LEU A 159 -7.01 -7.21 -3.73
C LEU A 159 -8.34 -7.85 -4.12
N VAL A 160 -9.33 -7.72 -3.23
CA VAL A 160 -10.70 -8.20 -3.46
C VAL A 160 -11.66 -7.03 -3.36
N LYS A 161 -12.42 -6.76 -4.43
CA LYS A 161 -13.42 -5.69 -4.47
C LYS A 161 -14.72 -6.21 -3.86
N GLN A 162 -15.19 -5.57 -2.78
CA GLN A 162 -16.29 -6.07 -1.97
C GLN A 162 -17.63 -6.08 -2.70
N ASP A 163 -17.86 -5.13 -3.62
CA ASP A 163 -19.09 -5.05 -4.42
C ASP A 163 -19.25 -6.17 -5.46
N LYS A 164 -18.16 -6.91 -5.74
CA LYS A 164 -18.21 -8.10 -6.61
C LYS A 164 -18.57 -9.37 -5.85
N LEU A 165 -18.63 -9.32 -4.53
CA LEU A 165 -19.00 -10.44 -3.67
C LEU A 165 -20.45 -10.32 -3.23
N SER A 166 -21.16 -11.44 -3.14
CA SER A 166 -22.42 -11.51 -2.41
C SER A 166 -22.19 -11.29 -0.91
N ALA A 167 -23.25 -10.98 -0.16
CA ALA A 167 -23.14 -10.82 1.29
C ALA A 167 -22.61 -12.08 1.99
N GLU A 168 -23.02 -13.25 1.52
CA GLU A 168 -22.57 -14.55 2.04
C GLU A 168 -21.09 -14.81 1.74
N GLU A 169 -20.66 -14.59 0.50
CA GLU A 169 -19.26 -14.73 0.10
C GLU A 169 -18.34 -13.79 0.86
N ARG A 170 -18.79 -12.54 1.06
CA ARG A 170 -18.04 -11.56 1.84
C ARG A 170 -17.89 -11.99 3.29
N THR A 171 -18.97 -12.45 3.93
CA THR A 171 -18.94 -12.93 5.31
C THR A 171 -18.01 -14.14 5.42
N TRP A 172 -18.15 -15.11 4.52
CA TRP A 172 -17.29 -16.28 4.47
C TRP A 172 -15.81 -15.93 4.33
N LEU A 173 -15.47 -15.00 3.42
CA LEU A 173 -14.10 -14.55 3.22
C LEU A 173 -13.54 -13.86 4.46
N ILE A 174 -14.31 -12.97 5.11
CA ILE A 174 -13.91 -12.30 6.34
C ILE A 174 -13.67 -13.30 7.46
N ASP A 175 -14.53 -14.31 7.62
CA ASP A 175 -14.36 -15.37 8.61
C ASP A 175 -13.11 -16.21 8.33
N LEU A 176 -12.88 -16.57 7.07
CA LEU A 176 -11.66 -17.28 6.66
C LEU A 176 -10.40 -16.48 6.99
N LEU A 177 -10.36 -15.21 6.62
CA LEU A 177 -9.23 -14.31 6.91
C LEU A 177 -9.02 -14.14 8.41
N THR A 178 -10.10 -14.00 9.18
CA THR A 178 -10.02 -13.84 10.63
C THR A 178 -9.48 -15.10 11.32
N ARG A 179 -9.85 -16.28 10.84
CA ARG A 179 -9.34 -17.56 11.38
C ARG A 179 -7.85 -17.73 11.13
N HIS A 180 -7.36 -17.39 9.93
CA HIS A 180 -5.97 -17.63 9.56
C HIS A 180 -5.01 -16.47 9.87
N LEU A 181 -5.49 -15.23 9.79
CA LEU A 181 -4.65 -14.01 9.89
C LEU A 181 -5.02 -13.12 11.09
N GLY A 182 -6.07 -13.48 11.84
CA GLY A 182 -6.58 -12.66 12.94
C GLY A 182 -7.45 -11.50 12.46
N LYS A 183 -7.77 -10.58 13.38
CA LYS A 183 -8.62 -9.41 13.07
C LYS A 183 -7.97 -8.46 12.07
N ALA A 184 -8.77 -7.78 11.28
CA ALA A 184 -8.30 -6.75 10.36
C ALA A 184 -7.48 -5.68 11.07
N VAL A 185 -6.43 -5.18 10.42
CA VAL A 185 -5.49 -4.21 11.01
C VAL A 185 -6.17 -2.90 11.42
N ASN A 186 -7.23 -2.52 10.76
CA ASN A 186 -7.98 -1.27 10.97
C ASN A 186 -9.31 -1.45 11.74
N GLU A 187 -9.60 -2.63 12.22
CA GLU A 187 -10.71 -2.93 13.16
C GLU A 187 -10.30 -2.76 14.64
N LYS A 188 -9.67 -1.62 14.98
CA LYS A 188 -9.30 -1.31 16.36
C LYS A 188 -10.25 -0.31 16.97
#